data_270a9f6ddedad60319c9253045e9b93f
#
_entry.id   270a9f6ddedad60319c9253045e9b93f
#
_cell.length_a   1.000
_cell.length_b   1.000
_cell.length_c   1.000
_cell.angle_alpha   90.00
_cell.angle_beta   90.00
_cell.angle_gamma   90.00
#
_symmetry.space_group_name_H-M   'P 1'
#
loop_
_entity.id
_entity.type
_entity.pdbx_description
1 polymer ?
#
loop_
_entity_poly.entity_id
_entity_poly.type
_entity_poly.pdbx_seq_one_letter_code
_entity_poly.pdbx_strand_id
1 'polypeptide(L)'
;MVNLSSGAHRIQAAIHFDDLQWERRYSPWQAYAQSKLAMPMFALELQRRGDARGWGLISNAAHPGYARTGLQSQGPGLGRHSLSAADRVIRLLEPLASQSAAEGALPTVFAAAAPHAKSNGYYGPRDFFEMRGPVGEAVIGQRARDTAVAARLWELSEQLTGAR
;
A
#
# COMPACT_ATOMS: atom_id res chain seq x y z
N MET A 1 15.07 2.06 1.57
CA MET A 1 14.08 1.20 0.84
C MET A 1 12.71 1.82 0.90
N VAL A 2 11.89 1.72 -0.16
CA VAL A 2 10.49 2.22 -0.15
C VAL A 2 9.55 1.15 -0.66
N ASN A 3 8.46 0.90 0.07
CA ASN A 3 7.42 -0.06 -0.27
C ASN A 3 6.15 0.66 -0.73
N LEU A 4 5.62 0.26 -1.88
CA LEU A 4 4.44 0.91 -2.47
C LEU A 4 3.14 0.26 -2.00
N SER A 5 2.40 0.97 -1.17
CA SER A 5 1.08 0.60 -0.65
C SER A 5 -0.06 1.26 -1.46
N SER A 6 -1.21 1.34 -0.86
CA SER A 6 -2.43 1.98 -1.36
C SER A 6 -3.33 2.36 -0.19
N GLY A 7 -4.25 3.30 -0.37
CA GLY A 7 -5.34 3.55 0.59
C GLY A 7 -6.17 2.31 0.92
N ALA A 8 -6.19 1.32 0.02
CA ALA A 8 -6.85 0.02 0.23
C ALA A 8 -6.37 -0.74 1.47
N HIS A 9 -5.15 -0.50 1.97
CA HIS A 9 -4.62 -1.13 3.19
C HIS A 9 -5.45 -0.80 4.46
N ARG A 10 -6.27 0.25 4.41
CA ARG A 10 -7.17 0.66 5.51
C ARG A 10 -8.59 0.10 5.37
N ILE A 11 -8.96 -0.40 4.17
CA ILE A 11 -10.34 -0.77 3.85
C ILE A 11 -10.48 -2.29 3.90
N GLN A 12 -10.99 -2.80 5.03
CA GLN A 12 -11.24 -4.24 5.24
C GLN A 12 -10.04 -5.15 5.00
N ALA A 13 -8.82 -4.60 5.00
CA ALA A 13 -7.61 -5.36 4.79
C ALA A 13 -7.25 -6.20 6.02
N ALA A 14 -6.89 -7.47 5.82
CA ALA A 14 -6.38 -8.37 6.85
C ALA A 14 -5.35 -9.32 6.23
N ILE A 15 -4.45 -9.87 7.05
CA ILE A 15 -3.54 -10.94 6.62
C ILE A 15 -4.19 -12.28 6.94
N HIS A 16 -4.51 -13.04 5.91
CA HIS A 16 -5.13 -14.37 6.01
C HIS A 16 -4.04 -15.44 6.01
N PHE A 17 -3.50 -15.75 7.17
CA PHE A 17 -2.39 -16.70 7.31
C PHE A 17 -2.76 -18.14 6.96
N ASP A 18 -4.03 -18.51 7.03
CA ASP A 18 -4.57 -19.82 6.66
C ASP A 18 -4.76 -20.00 5.16
N ASP A 19 -4.75 -18.90 4.39
CA ASP A 19 -4.86 -18.89 2.92
C ASP A 19 -4.13 -17.67 2.33
N LEU A 20 -2.85 -17.51 2.66
CA LEU A 20 -2.06 -16.33 2.31
C LEU A 20 -2.01 -16.07 0.81
N GLN A 21 -2.01 -17.12 0.00
CA GLN A 21 -1.96 -17.06 -1.46
C GLN A 21 -3.35 -17.04 -2.12
N TRP A 22 -4.44 -17.05 -1.33
CA TRP A 22 -5.82 -17.07 -1.83
C TRP A 22 -6.13 -18.24 -2.77
N GLU A 23 -5.61 -19.43 -2.46
CA GLU A 23 -5.79 -20.64 -3.25
C GLU A 23 -7.16 -21.28 -3.02
N ARG A 24 -7.72 -21.15 -1.81
CA ARG A 24 -8.99 -21.80 -1.43
C ARG A 24 -10.20 -20.94 -1.80
N ARG A 25 -10.13 -19.63 -1.58
CA ARG A 25 -11.25 -18.71 -1.80
C ARG A 25 -10.75 -17.34 -2.29
N TYR A 26 -10.62 -17.18 -3.58
CA TYR A 26 -10.14 -15.95 -4.18
C TYR A 26 -11.19 -14.84 -4.15
N SER A 27 -10.83 -13.70 -3.56
CA SER A 27 -11.57 -12.45 -3.62
C SER A 27 -10.62 -11.35 -4.14
N PRO A 28 -10.83 -10.82 -5.35
CA PRO A 28 -9.89 -9.86 -5.96
C PRO A 28 -9.63 -8.64 -5.09
N TRP A 29 -10.70 -8.09 -4.47
CA TRP A 29 -10.55 -6.93 -3.58
C TRP A 29 -9.78 -7.27 -2.30
N GLN A 30 -10.12 -8.37 -1.64
CA GLN A 30 -9.47 -8.74 -0.38
C GLN A 30 -8.01 -9.14 -0.60
N ALA A 31 -7.70 -9.86 -1.68
CA ALA A 31 -6.33 -10.20 -2.06
C ALA A 31 -5.50 -8.93 -2.33
N TYR A 32 -6.07 -7.97 -3.06
CA TYR A 32 -5.43 -6.67 -3.28
C TYR A 32 -5.23 -5.91 -1.97
N ALA A 33 -6.27 -5.77 -1.13
CA ALA A 33 -6.20 -5.07 0.14
C ALA A 33 -5.17 -5.71 1.10
N GLN A 34 -5.12 -7.06 1.18
CA GLN A 34 -4.09 -7.80 1.90
C GLN A 34 -2.69 -7.47 1.40
N SER A 35 -2.47 -7.54 0.08
CA SER A 35 -1.16 -7.23 -0.50
C SER A 35 -0.71 -5.81 -0.15
N LYS A 36 -1.64 -4.85 -0.14
CA LYS A 36 -1.35 -3.45 0.18
C LYS A 36 -1.22 -3.17 1.67
N LEU A 37 -1.78 -4.02 2.53
CA LEU A 37 -1.52 -4.03 3.98
C LEU A 37 -0.14 -4.64 4.30
N ALA A 38 0.25 -5.68 3.60
CA ALA A 38 1.55 -6.32 3.78
C ALA A 38 2.73 -5.35 3.52
N MET A 39 2.58 -4.40 2.58
CA MET A 39 3.65 -3.45 2.24
C MET A 39 4.08 -2.53 3.39
N PRO A 40 3.20 -1.78 4.07
CA PRO A 40 3.61 -0.99 5.22
C PRO A 40 4.02 -1.86 6.40
N MET A 41 3.40 -3.03 6.64
CA MET A 41 3.86 -3.98 7.66
C MET A 41 5.31 -4.38 7.41
N PHE A 42 5.65 -4.75 6.17
CA PHE A 42 7.01 -5.10 5.78
C PHE A 42 7.97 -3.93 5.98
N ALA A 43 7.58 -2.71 5.58
CA ALA A 43 8.45 -1.54 5.73
C ALA A 43 8.78 -1.26 7.21
N LEU A 44 7.77 -1.30 8.07
CA LEU A 44 7.94 -1.07 9.52
C LEU A 44 8.76 -2.18 10.19
N GLU A 45 8.51 -3.44 9.83
CA GLU A 45 9.25 -4.59 10.38
C GLU A 45 10.71 -4.61 9.90
N LEU A 46 10.96 -4.28 8.63
CA LEU A 46 12.32 -4.15 8.11
C LEU A 46 13.10 -3.06 8.83
N GLN A 47 12.48 -1.89 9.10
CA GLN A 47 13.13 -0.84 9.87
C GLN A 47 13.45 -1.31 11.29
N ARG A 48 12.48 -1.93 11.97
CA ARG A 48 12.66 -2.46 13.33
C ARG A 48 13.81 -3.48 13.42
N ARG A 49 13.89 -4.38 12.44
CA ARG A 49 14.98 -5.37 12.35
C ARG A 49 16.32 -4.72 12.02
N GLY A 50 16.30 -3.73 11.13
CA GLY A 50 17.48 -2.97 10.74
C GLY A 50 18.07 -2.17 11.90
N ASP A 51 17.21 -1.50 12.67
CA ASP A 51 17.62 -0.76 13.87
C ASP A 51 18.24 -1.70 14.93
N ALA A 52 17.58 -2.84 15.20
CA ALA A 52 18.05 -3.83 16.16
C ALA A 52 19.41 -4.46 15.78
N ARG A 53 19.77 -4.47 14.50
CA ARG A 53 21.02 -5.05 13.99
C ARG A 53 22.04 -4.02 13.52
N GLY A 54 21.74 -2.74 13.63
CA GLY A 54 22.64 -1.65 13.22
C GLY A 54 22.92 -1.62 11.72
N TRP A 55 21.94 -1.98 10.86
CA TRP A 55 22.15 -2.03 9.42
C TRP A 55 22.30 -0.66 8.75
N GLY A 56 21.96 0.42 9.44
CA GLY A 56 22.04 1.78 8.87
C GLY A 56 21.09 2.03 7.68
N LEU A 57 20.06 1.19 7.52
CA LEU A 57 19.08 1.35 6.47
C LEU A 57 17.91 2.25 6.89
N ILE A 58 17.29 2.89 5.91
CA ILE A 58 16.03 3.59 6.07
C ILE A 58 14.97 2.83 5.26
N SER A 59 13.89 2.42 5.94
CA SER A 59 12.75 1.74 5.34
C SER A 59 11.48 2.56 5.52
N ASN A 60 10.88 2.93 4.40
CA ASN A 60 9.67 3.74 4.33
C ASN A 60 8.59 3.04 3.50
N ALA A 61 7.35 3.52 3.61
CA ALA A 61 6.30 3.16 2.68
C ALA A 61 5.63 4.42 2.12
N ALA A 62 4.99 4.26 0.96
CA ALA A 62 4.26 5.35 0.31
C ALA A 62 3.02 4.81 -0.41
N HIS A 63 2.07 5.69 -0.71
CA HIS A 63 0.97 5.39 -1.62
C HIS A 63 0.74 6.53 -2.61
N PRO A 64 0.31 6.21 -3.84
CA PRO A 64 0.19 7.18 -4.92
C PRO A 64 -1.12 7.98 -4.89
N GLY A 65 -1.94 7.85 -3.84
CA GLY A 65 -3.32 8.35 -3.89
C GLY A 65 -4.15 7.64 -4.97
N TYR A 66 -5.03 8.38 -5.63
CA TYR A 66 -5.83 7.90 -6.76
C TYR A 66 -5.22 8.35 -8.08
N ALA A 67 -4.14 7.71 -8.50
CA ALA A 67 -3.46 8.02 -9.75
C ALA A 67 -4.14 7.34 -10.94
N ARG A 68 -4.34 8.08 -12.04
CA ARG A 68 -4.86 7.53 -13.31
C ARG A 68 -3.79 6.68 -13.97
N THR A 69 -3.94 5.37 -13.80
CA THR A 69 -3.07 4.35 -14.40
C THR A 69 -3.91 3.21 -14.98
N GLY A 70 -3.32 2.29 -15.70
CA GLY A 70 -4.01 1.08 -16.18
C GLY A 70 -4.50 0.13 -15.09
N LEU A 71 -4.17 0.40 -13.82
CA LEU A 71 -4.54 -0.45 -12.69
C LEU A 71 -6.06 -0.59 -12.52
N GLN A 72 -6.84 0.48 -12.81
CA GLN A 72 -8.30 0.44 -12.69
C GLN A 72 -8.94 -0.54 -13.68
N SER A 73 -8.34 -0.74 -14.84
CA SER A 73 -8.82 -1.69 -15.87
C SER A 73 -8.23 -3.09 -15.72
N GLN A 74 -7.07 -3.22 -15.07
CA GLN A 74 -6.32 -4.49 -14.94
C GLN A 74 -6.23 -5.01 -13.50
N GLY A 75 -6.72 -4.26 -12.52
CA GLY A 75 -6.68 -4.60 -11.10
C GLY A 75 -7.98 -5.26 -10.59
N PRO A 76 -8.42 -4.93 -9.35
CA PRO A 76 -9.59 -5.54 -8.70
C PRO A 76 -10.91 -5.44 -9.46
N GLY A 77 -10.97 -4.59 -10.51
CA GLY A 77 -12.11 -4.45 -11.42
C GLY A 77 -12.10 -5.42 -12.61
N LEU A 78 -11.04 -6.24 -12.75
CA LEU A 78 -10.93 -7.19 -13.86
C LEU A 78 -12.09 -8.20 -13.83
N GLY A 79 -12.76 -8.39 -14.98
CA GLY A 79 -13.89 -9.31 -15.09
C GLY A 79 -15.28 -8.70 -14.81
N ARG A 80 -15.39 -7.42 -14.44
CA ARG A 80 -16.68 -6.74 -14.36
C ARG A 80 -17.15 -6.29 -15.75
N HIS A 81 -18.12 -7.01 -16.30
CA HIS A 81 -18.66 -6.76 -17.64
C HIS A 81 -19.82 -5.72 -17.70
N SER A 82 -20.32 -5.27 -16.56
CA SER A 82 -21.38 -4.24 -16.52
C SER A 82 -21.05 -3.15 -15.51
N LEU A 83 -21.18 -1.90 -15.95
CA LEU A 83 -21.05 -0.73 -15.08
C LEU A 83 -22.40 -0.47 -14.42
N SER A 84 -22.44 -0.48 -13.09
CA SER A 84 -23.60 -0.02 -12.33
C SER A 84 -23.80 1.50 -12.49
N ALA A 85 -24.98 2.01 -12.12
CA ALA A 85 -25.22 3.46 -12.08
C ALA A 85 -24.20 4.17 -11.16
N ALA A 86 -23.83 3.53 -10.04
CA ALA A 86 -22.81 4.04 -9.12
C ALA A 86 -21.42 4.13 -9.80
N ASP A 87 -21.04 3.14 -10.62
CA ASP A 87 -19.77 3.17 -11.35
C ASP A 87 -19.72 4.32 -12.37
N ARG A 88 -20.86 4.67 -12.97
CA ARG A 88 -20.96 5.83 -13.89
C ARG A 88 -20.75 7.15 -13.15
N VAL A 89 -21.36 7.32 -11.97
CA VAL A 89 -21.18 8.51 -11.13
C VAL A 89 -19.72 8.62 -10.67
N ILE A 90 -19.10 7.52 -10.22
CA ILE A 90 -17.69 7.48 -9.83
C ILE A 90 -16.80 7.91 -11.00
N ARG A 91 -17.03 7.41 -12.22
CA ARG A 91 -16.27 7.83 -13.40
C ARG A 91 -16.46 9.29 -13.78
N LEU A 92 -17.64 9.85 -13.56
CA LEU A 92 -17.90 11.26 -13.80
C LEU A 92 -17.13 12.16 -12.82
N LEU A 93 -16.97 11.71 -11.56
CA LEU A 93 -16.24 12.42 -10.50
C LEU A 93 -14.74 12.09 -10.47
N GLU A 94 -14.31 11.07 -11.19
CA GLU A 94 -12.91 10.62 -11.25
C GLU A 94 -11.92 11.75 -11.54
N PRO A 95 -12.15 12.66 -12.51
CA PRO A 95 -11.22 13.75 -12.79
C PRO A 95 -10.99 14.70 -11.61
N LEU A 96 -11.98 14.82 -10.71
CA LEU A 96 -11.90 15.67 -9.53
C LEU A 96 -11.11 15.03 -8.38
N ALA A 97 -11.14 13.71 -8.29
CA ALA A 97 -10.51 12.94 -7.23
C ALA A 97 -9.15 12.34 -7.63
N SER A 98 -8.88 12.23 -8.93
CA SER A 98 -7.67 11.59 -9.44
C SER A 98 -6.55 12.59 -9.73
N GLN A 99 -5.34 12.06 -9.81
CA GLN A 99 -4.14 12.78 -10.22
C GLN A 99 -3.42 12.03 -11.35
N SER A 100 -2.45 12.67 -12.00
CA SER A 100 -1.63 12.05 -13.03
C SER A 100 -0.72 10.94 -12.45
N ALA A 101 -0.22 10.06 -13.30
CA ALA A 101 0.77 9.04 -12.88
C ALA A 101 2.06 9.69 -12.34
N ALA A 102 2.47 10.83 -12.91
CA ALA A 102 3.63 11.58 -12.45
C ALA A 102 3.43 12.12 -11.02
N GLU A 103 2.28 12.73 -10.75
CA GLU A 103 1.93 13.19 -9.39
C GLU A 103 1.81 12.00 -8.43
N GLY A 104 1.24 10.88 -8.86
CA GLY A 104 1.17 9.65 -8.06
C GLY A 104 2.54 9.02 -7.73
N ALA A 105 3.57 9.30 -8.50
CA ALA A 105 4.93 8.84 -8.21
C ALA A 105 5.64 9.69 -7.14
N LEU A 106 5.24 10.95 -6.95
CA LEU A 106 5.93 11.88 -6.05
C LEU A 106 6.05 11.40 -4.60
N PRO A 107 5.03 10.76 -3.96
CA PRO A 107 5.18 10.22 -2.61
C PRO A 107 6.29 9.18 -2.49
N THR A 108 6.46 8.32 -3.51
CA THR A 108 7.52 7.31 -3.55
C THR A 108 8.90 7.96 -3.69
N VAL A 109 9.02 8.95 -4.58
CA VAL A 109 10.27 9.71 -4.77
C VAL A 109 10.62 10.47 -3.48
N PHE A 110 9.64 11.11 -2.85
CA PHE A 110 9.82 11.80 -1.57
C PHE A 110 10.32 10.84 -0.48
N ALA A 111 9.65 9.69 -0.32
CA ALA A 111 10.04 8.68 0.68
C ALA A 111 11.44 8.12 0.45
N ALA A 112 11.92 8.11 -0.81
CA ALA A 112 13.23 7.58 -1.18
C ALA A 112 14.37 8.60 -1.06
N ALA A 113 14.11 9.88 -1.37
CA ALA A 113 15.19 10.83 -1.66
C ALA A 113 15.05 12.19 -0.94
N ALA A 114 13.93 12.49 -0.29
CA ALA A 114 13.79 13.77 0.40
C ALA A 114 14.67 13.81 1.65
N PRO A 115 15.49 14.87 1.83
CA PRO A 115 16.40 14.97 2.98
C PRO A 115 15.71 14.94 4.34
N HIS A 116 14.43 15.29 4.38
CA HIS A 116 13.60 15.32 5.59
C HIS A 116 12.63 14.15 5.68
N ALA A 117 12.72 13.16 4.80
CA ALA A 117 11.99 11.92 4.94
C ALA A 117 12.52 11.14 6.16
N LYS A 118 11.64 10.89 7.11
CA LYS A 118 11.98 10.18 8.36
C LYS A 118 12.02 8.68 8.08
N SER A 119 12.84 7.94 8.80
CA SER A 119 12.75 6.47 8.84
C SER A 119 11.40 6.04 9.42
N ASN A 120 10.90 4.89 8.98
CA ASN A 120 9.56 4.42 9.35
C ASN A 120 8.41 5.31 8.85
N GLY A 121 8.69 6.21 7.88
CA GLY A 121 7.71 7.14 7.34
C GLY A 121 6.71 6.44 6.41
N TYR A 122 5.48 6.96 6.42
CA TYR A 122 4.45 6.62 5.43
C TYR A 122 4.00 7.89 4.73
N TYR A 123 4.14 7.94 3.40
CA TYR A 123 3.95 9.15 2.62
C TYR A 123 2.88 8.99 1.55
N GLY A 124 2.11 10.03 1.32
CA GLY A 124 1.05 10.09 0.32
C GLY A 124 0.66 11.52 -0.01
N PRO A 125 -0.31 11.72 -0.90
CA PRO A 125 -0.92 13.02 -1.10
C PRO A 125 -1.75 13.41 0.12
N ARG A 126 -1.87 14.71 0.39
CA ARG A 126 -2.50 15.21 1.63
C ARG A 126 -3.94 15.70 1.46
N ASP A 127 -4.36 15.96 0.22
CA ASP A 127 -5.67 16.54 -0.04
C ASP A 127 -6.70 15.47 -0.42
N PHE A 128 -7.97 15.86 -0.31
CA PHE A 128 -9.11 15.07 -0.76
C PHE A 128 -9.05 13.61 -0.28
N PHE A 129 -8.99 13.41 1.04
CA PHE A 129 -8.87 12.09 1.68
C PHE A 129 -7.64 11.28 1.24
N GLU A 130 -6.52 11.95 1.01
CA GLU A 130 -5.27 11.38 0.53
C GLU A 130 -5.36 10.77 -0.88
N MET A 131 -6.30 11.25 -1.69
CA MET A 131 -6.43 10.80 -3.08
C MET A 131 -5.55 11.60 -4.05
N ARG A 132 -5.27 12.88 -3.77
CA ARG A 132 -4.44 13.76 -4.59
C ARG A 132 -3.81 14.88 -3.77
N GLY A 133 -2.96 15.71 -4.40
CA GLY A 133 -2.41 16.93 -3.79
C GLY A 133 -0.95 16.79 -3.41
N PRO A 134 -0.42 17.77 -2.64
CA PRO A 134 0.99 17.80 -2.26
C PRO A 134 1.36 16.61 -1.40
N VAL A 135 2.61 16.18 -1.52
CA VAL A 135 3.16 15.06 -0.75
C VAL A 135 3.36 15.46 0.72
N GLY A 136 3.05 14.54 1.62
CA GLY A 136 3.34 14.67 3.04
C GLY A 136 3.19 13.35 3.79
N GLU A 137 3.30 13.41 5.12
CA GLU A 137 3.00 12.27 5.96
C GLU A 137 1.52 11.86 5.78
N ALA A 138 1.28 10.59 5.55
CA ALA A 138 -0.03 9.99 5.31
C ALA A 138 -0.47 9.13 6.50
N VAL A 139 -1.76 8.84 6.57
CA VAL A 139 -2.34 8.02 7.63
C VAL A 139 -2.06 6.53 7.37
N ILE A 140 -1.28 5.92 8.24
CA ILE A 140 -1.08 4.47 8.25
C ILE A 140 -2.18 3.79 9.05
N GLY A 141 -2.78 2.73 8.49
CA GLY A 141 -3.83 1.96 9.16
C GLY A 141 -3.32 1.29 10.44
N GLN A 142 -4.17 1.23 11.47
CA GLN A 142 -3.79 0.63 12.76
C GLN A 142 -3.32 -0.82 12.62
N ARG A 143 -3.95 -1.61 11.74
CA ARG A 143 -3.53 -3.01 11.48
C ARG A 143 -2.11 -3.11 10.93
N ALA A 144 -1.65 -2.12 10.17
CA ALA A 144 -0.27 -2.11 9.67
C ALA A 144 0.78 -1.90 10.77
N ARG A 145 0.38 -1.42 11.93
CA ARG A 145 1.23 -1.22 13.11
C ARG A 145 1.26 -2.42 14.06
N ASP A 146 0.54 -3.50 13.75
CA ASP A 146 0.55 -4.74 14.55
C ASP A 146 1.88 -5.46 14.34
N THR A 147 2.77 -5.30 15.30
CA THR A 147 4.14 -5.85 15.25
C THR A 147 4.15 -7.38 15.33
N ALA A 148 3.18 -8.00 16.03
CA ALA A 148 3.10 -9.46 16.12
C ALA A 148 2.69 -10.07 14.77
N VAL A 149 1.68 -9.48 14.12
CA VAL A 149 1.25 -9.88 12.77
C VAL A 149 2.37 -9.62 11.75
N ALA A 150 3.05 -8.48 11.84
CA ALA A 150 4.16 -8.15 10.94
C ALA A 150 5.34 -9.11 11.08
N ALA A 151 5.73 -9.47 12.30
CA ALA A 151 6.79 -10.45 12.55
C ALA A 151 6.43 -11.84 12.01
N ARG A 152 5.20 -12.32 12.27
CA ARG A 152 4.71 -13.59 11.73
C ARG A 152 4.68 -13.60 10.19
N LEU A 153 4.23 -12.49 9.58
CA LEU A 153 4.23 -12.36 8.12
C LEU A 153 5.65 -12.40 7.55
N TRP A 154 6.59 -11.75 8.22
CA TRP A 154 8.01 -11.78 7.85
C TRP A 154 8.56 -13.21 7.85
N GLU A 155 8.41 -13.93 8.96
CA GLU A 155 8.91 -15.31 9.10
C GLU A 155 8.30 -16.26 8.06
N LEU A 156 7.00 -16.14 7.81
CA LEU A 156 6.34 -16.94 6.79
C LEU A 156 6.84 -16.58 5.38
N SER A 157 7.09 -15.30 5.12
CA SER A 157 7.64 -14.85 3.84
C SER A 157 9.07 -15.38 3.61
N GLU A 158 9.93 -15.38 4.64
CA GLU A 158 11.26 -16.01 4.58
C GLU A 158 11.16 -17.51 4.23
N GLN A 159 10.24 -18.23 4.88
CA GLN A 159 10.01 -19.64 4.59
C GLN A 159 9.56 -19.90 3.15
N LEU A 160 8.61 -19.10 2.65
CA LEU A 160 8.05 -19.26 1.31
C LEU A 160 9.02 -18.87 0.19
N THR A 161 9.92 -17.94 0.44
CA THR A 161 10.86 -17.42 -0.57
C THR A 161 12.26 -18.04 -0.47
N GLY A 162 12.56 -18.72 0.64
CA GLY A 162 13.91 -19.19 0.94
C GLY A 162 14.92 -18.08 1.24
N ALA A 163 14.48 -16.84 1.39
CA ALA A 163 15.34 -15.71 1.77
C ALA A 163 15.80 -15.86 3.23
N ARG A 164 17.07 -15.57 3.50
CA ARG A 164 17.68 -15.61 4.84
C ARG A 164 18.47 -14.34 5.09
#